data_1b8fc69ca81dd8f00deb5b562ba03cb4
#
_entry.id   1b8fc69ca81dd8f00deb5b562ba03cb4
#
_cell.length_a   1.000
_cell.length_b   1.000
_cell.length_c   1.000
_cell.angle_alpha   90.00
_cell.angle_beta   90.00
_cell.angle_gamma   90.00
#
_symmetry.space_group_name_H-M   'P 1'
#
loop_
_entity.id
_entity.type
_entity.pdbx_description
1 polymer ?
#
loop_
_entity_poly.entity_id
_entity_poly.type
_entity_poly.pdbx_seq_one_letter_code
_entity_poly.pdbx_strand_id
1 'polypeptide(L)'
;ANGFTLGNAPMASPESIAIAATQITQIMKDVASSQYGGQTANRADEHFAEYAKKDYDKFLEQAHEIMPDALPIEIAERQVRMAKAVEPKRLHFEKDRPALPMDEPFDKTSDRLQQLREIWAKIQTRKAIYDAMQTMEYQINSNRVSNGQTPFVTVGFGLGTDWFAREIQRAIFLNRIRGLGSEHHTAIFPKLVFTIKHGVNADPGDPNYDLKQLALECATKRMYPDVIFYENIVKITGSFKAPMGCRSFLTPDRSYVKGNLANAGNYREGERKYYGRFNQGVVTVNLVDIGLSARKDMNRFWEIFDER
;
A
#
# COMPACT_ATOMS: atom_id res chain seq x y z
N ALA A 1 -9.23 15.48 5.29
CA ALA A 1 -10.13 14.32 5.39
C ALA A 1 -11.53 14.68 5.93
N ASN A 2 -11.96 15.90 5.74
CA ASN A 2 -13.26 16.33 6.22
C ASN A 2 -14.34 15.88 5.24
N GLY A 3 -15.20 14.94 5.63
CA GLY A 3 -16.47 14.72 4.96
C GLY A 3 -16.70 13.38 4.30
N PHE A 4 -16.01 12.32 4.67
CA PHE A 4 -16.42 10.99 4.28
C PHE A 4 -17.38 10.41 5.34
N THR A 5 -18.55 9.98 4.90
CA THR A 5 -19.56 9.36 5.78
C THR A 5 -19.82 7.94 5.28
N LEU A 6 -19.71 6.96 6.15
CA LEU A 6 -20.09 5.57 5.88
C LEU A 6 -21.46 5.30 6.51
N GLY A 7 -22.48 5.10 5.70
CA GLY A 7 -23.85 5.02 6.19
C GLY A 7 -24.20 6.28 7.00
N ASN A 8 -24.50 6.12 8.28
CA ASN A 8 -24.81 7.22 9.19
C ASN A 8 -23.62 7.70 10.04
N ALA A 9 -22.41 7.13 9.82
CA ALA A 9 -21.24 7.43 10.63
C ALA A 9 -20.27 8.36 9.90
N PRO A 10 -20.14 9.64 10.32
CA PRO A 10 -19.07 10.50 9.84
C PRO A 10 -17.73 9.96 10.32
N MET A 11 -16.75 9.86 9.40
CA MET A 11 -15.42 9.36 9.73
C MET A 11 -14.53 10.51 10.24
N ALA A 12 -13.99 10.32 11.44
CA ALA A 12 -12.95 11.18 11.98
C ALA A 12 -11.57 10.83 11.40
N SER A 13 -10.62 11.76 11.51
CA SER A 13 -9.22 11.47 11.18
C SER A 13 -8.69 10.35 12.09
N PRO A 14 -8.00 9.35 11.54
CA PRO A 14 -7.44 8.27 12.36
C PRO A 14 -6.39 8.78 13.37
N GLU A 15 -6.40 8.19 14.55
CA GLU A 15 -5.41 8.49 15.61
C GLU A 15 -4.35 7.39 15.77
N SER A 16 -4.41 6.34 14.94
CA SER A 16 -3.44 5.25 14.92
C SER A 16 -3.40 4.58 13.55
N ILE A 17 -2.33 3.84 13.27
CA ILE A 17 -2.23 3.06 12.02
C ILE A 17 -3.28 1.95 11.95
N ALA A 18 -3.67 1.36 13.07
CA ALA A 18 -4.71 0.33 13.13
C ALA A 18 -6.08 0.89 12.71
N ILE A 19 -6.43 2.09 13.19
CA ILE A 19 -7.67 2.77 12.80
C ILE A 19 -7.60 3.17 11.32
N ALA A 20 -6.47 3.71 10.85
CA ALA A 20 -6.29 4.08 9.45
C ALA A 20 -6.45 2.88 8.50
N ALA A 21 -5.85 1.73 8.84
CA ALA A 21 -5.97 0.49 8.07
C ALA A 21 -7.41 -0.04 8.03
N THR A 22 -8.15 0.06 9.13
CA THR A 22 -9.55 -0.34 9.18
C THR A 22 -10.42 0.61 8.38
N GLN A 23 -10.24 1.92 8.54
CA GLN A 23 -11.03 2.93 7.82
C GLN A 23 -10.86 2.84 6.30
N ILE A 24 -9.61 2.70 5.81
CA ILE A 24 -9.38 2.57 4.37
C ILE A 24 -10.06 1.33 3.79
N THR A 25 -10.08 0.22 4.55
CA THR A 25 -10.75 -1.01 4.13
C THR A 25 -12.26 -0.84 4.05
N GLN A 26 -12.85 -0.13 4.99
CA GLN A 26 -14.28 0.20 4.98
C GLN A 26 -14.63 1.12 3.82
N ILE A 27 -13.84 2.17 3.58
CA ILE A 27 -14.01 3.08 2.44
C ILE A 27 -13.94 2.29 1.12
N MET A 28 -12.94 1.43 0.97
CA MET A 28 -12.77 0.61 -0.24
C MET A 28 -13.97 -0.31 -0.47
N LYS A 29 -14.52 -0.91 0.59
CA LYS A 29 -15.69 -1.76 0.52
C LYS A 29 -16.93 -0.98 0.08
N ASP A 30 -17.16 0.19 0.66
CA ASP A 30 -18.31 1.05 0.34
C ASP A 30 -18.24 1.56 -1.10
N VAL A 31 -17.08 2.06 -1.51
CA VAL A 31 -16.83 2.49 -2.89
C VAL A 31 -16.99 1.33 -3.86
N ALA A 32 -16.46 0.14 -3.54
CA ALA A 32 -16.61 -1.06 -4.37
C ALA A 32 -18.06 -1.53 -4.52
N SER A 33 -18.92 -1.18 -3.57
CA SER A 33 -20.36 -1.47 -3.65
C SER A 33 -21.10 -0.50 -4.54
N SER A 34 -20.53 0.68 -4.79
CA SER A 34 -21.18 1.79 -5.48
C SER A 34 -20.64 2.02 -6.90
N GLN A 35 -19.48 1.49 -7.23
CA GLN A 35 -18.86 1.69 -8.54
C GLN A 35 -18.37 0.39 -9.16
N TYR A 36 -18.34 0.36 -10.49
CA TYR A 36 -17.73 -0.72 -11.25
C TYR A 36 -16.22 -0.52 -11.33
N GLY A 37 -15.47 -1.60 -11.16
CA GLY A 37 -14.01 -1.60 -11.28
C GLY A 37 -13.28 -1.49 -9.94
N GLY A 38 -11.95 -1.52 -10.02
CA GLY A 38 -11.09 -1.59 -8.84
C GLY A 38 -10.78 -0.24 -8.22
N GLN A 39 -10.52 -0.24 -6.91
CA GLN A 39 -10.03 0.89 -6.15
C GLN A 39 -8.54 0.75 -5.90
N THR A 40 -7.83 1.87 -5.83
CA THR A 40 -6.39 1.88 -5.54
C THR A 40 -6.06 2.82 -4.39
N ALA A 41 -5.42 2.28 -3.34
CA ALA A 41 -4.66 3.08 -2.39
C ALA A 41 -3.27 3.32 -2.98
N ASN A 42 -3.05 4.52 -3.50
CA ASN A 42 -1.77 4.91 -4.06
C ASN A 42 -0.86 5.50 -2.98
N ARG A 43 0.45 5.24 -3.03
CA ARG A 43 1.45 5.71 -2.05
C ARG A 43 1.06 5.33 -0.61
N ALA A 44 0.59 4.10 -0.44
CA ALA A 44 0.05 3.64 0.84
C ALA A 44 1.08 3.69 1.97
N ASP A 45 2.34 3.39 1.67
CA ASP A 45 3.47 3.50 2.60
C ASP A 45 3.63 4.90 3.18
N GLU A 46 3.56 5.93 2.35
CA GLU A 46 3.69 7.32 2.77
C GLU A 46 2.46 7.82 3.53
N HIS A 47 1.26 7.44 3.09
CA HIS A 47 0.02 7.86 3.77
C HIS A 47 -0.16 7.19 5.13
N PHE A 48 0.21 5.93 5.27
CA PHE A 48 0.15 5.25 6.56
C PHE A 48 1.27 5.69 7.52
N ALA A 49 2.39 6.20 7.00
CA ALA A 49 3.52 6.66 7.81
C ALA A 49 3.13 7.75 8.82
N GLU A 50 2.22 8.65 8.45
CA GLU A 50 1.70 9.70 9.36
C GLU A 50 1.03 9.10 10.60
N TYR A 51 0.27 8.03 10.43
CA TYR A 51 -0.43 7.36 11.53
C TYR A 51 0.48 6.46 12.34
N ALA A 52 1.45 5.82 11.70
CA ALA A 52 2.50 5.08 12.38
C ALA A 52 3.38 5.99 13.25
N LYS A 53 3.61 7.23 12.82
CA LYS A 53 4.31 8.23 13.63
C LYS A 53 3.52 8.62 14.86
N LYS A 54 2.20 8.81 14.76
CA LYS A 54 1.34 9.06 15.94
C LYS A 54 1.44 7.93 16.96
N ASP A 55 1.44 6.67 16.49
CA ASP A 55 1.62 5.53 17.37
C ASP A 55 3.02 5.53 18.00
N TYR A 56 4.07 5.89 17.26
CA TYR A 56 5.41 6.03 17.80
C TYR A 56 5.50 7.09 18.89
N ASP A 57 4.93 8.27 18.65
CA ASP A 57 4.93 9.37 19.63
C ASP A 57 4.24 8.92 20.92
N LYS A 58 3.09 8.24 20.83
CA LYS A 58 2.38 7.65 21.96
C LYS A 58 3.21 6.58 22.70
N PHE A 59 3.88 5.69 21.95
CA PHE A 59 4.72 4.67 22.55
C PHE A 59 5.97 5.28 23.20
N LEU A 60 6.48 6.39 22.68
CA LEU A 60 7.58 7.12 23.31
C LEU A 60 7.16 7.73 24.64
N GLU A 61 5.96 8.30 24.73
CA GLU A 61 5.38 8.76 25.99
C GLU A 61 5.25 7.61 27.00
N GLN A 62 4.72 6.47 26.58
CA GLN A 62 4.65 5.26 27.42
C GLN A 62 6.05 4.78 27.84
N ALA A 63 7.05 4.89 26.98
CA ALA A 63 8.42 4.52 27.32
C ALA A 63 8.99 5.42 28.43
N HIS A 64 8.64 6.71 28.46
CA HIS A 64 9.00 7.60 29.57
C HIS A 64 8.34 7.20 30.90
N GLU A 65 7.11 6.72 30.87
CA GLU A 65 6.42 6.21 32.06
C GLU A 65 7.05 4.90 32.57
N ILE A 66 7.38 3.97 31.68
CA ILE A 66 7.96 2.65 32.01
C ILE A 66 9.45 2.78 32.42
N MET A 67 10.15 3.72 31.83
CA MET A 67 11.56 3.99 32.04
C MET A 67 11.76 5.45 32.47
N PRO A 68 11.37 5.83 33.72
CA PRO A 68 11.59 7.17 34.25
C PRO A 68 13.07 7.52 34.38
N ASP A 69 13.40 8.82 34.48
CA ASP A 69 14.79 9.31 34.44
C ASP A 69 15.69 8.72 35.58
N ALA A 70 15.10 8.33 36.67
CA ALA A 70 15.82 7.71 37.81
C ALA A 70 16.02 6.19 37.62
N LEU A 71 15.55 5.59 36.51
CA LEU A 71 15.63 4.14 36.32
C LEU A 71 17.07 3.72 36.00
N PRO A 72 17.64 2.70 36.69
CA PRO A 72 18.93 2.14 36.33
C PRO A 72 18.96 1.61 34.88
N ILE A 73 20.06 1.88 34.17
CA ILE A 73 20.23 1.52 32.76
C ILE A 73 20.04 0.02 32.53
N GLU A 74 20.53 -0.83 33.43
CA GLU A 74 20.41 -2.29 33.34
C GLU A 74 18.95 -2.75 33.34
N ILE A 75 18.07 -2.03 34.09
CA ILE A 75 16.64 -2.31 34.12
C ILE A 75 15.99 -1.84 32.82
N ALA A 76 16.35 -0.66 32.32
CA ALA A 76 15.87 -0.15 31.03
C ALA A 76 16.27 -1.09 29.87
N GLU A 77 17.50 -1.58 29.85
CA GLU A 77 17.95 -2.57 28.86
C GLU A 77 17.18 -3.89 28.97
N ARG A 78 16.80 -4.29 30.20
CA ARG A 78 15.95 -5.47 30.39
C ARG A 78 14.55 -5.25 29.79
N GLN A 79 13.95 -4.05 29.97
CA GLN A 79 12.65 -3.73 29.35
C GLN A 79 12.71 -3.82 27.82
N VAL A 80 13.75 -3.29 27.21
CA VAL A 80 13.95 -3.40 25.76
C VAL A 80 14.13 -4.86 25.32
N ARG A 81 14.92 -5.66 26.05
CA ARG A 81 15.08 -7.10 25.77
C ARG A 81 13.75 -7.85 25.88
N MET A 82 12.92 -7.52 26.87
CA MET A 82 11.61 -8.13 27.01
C MET A 82 10.69 -7.75 25.85
N ALA A 83 10.67 -6.48 25.44
CA ALA A 83 9.90 -6.03 24.30
C ALA A 83 10.31 -6.78 23.00
N LYS A 84 11.61 -6.95 22.77
CA LYS A 84 12.13 -7.76 21.63
C LYS A 84 11.72 -9.23 21.70
N ALA A 85 11.73 -9.83 22.89
CA ALA A 85 11.38 -11.24 23.07
C ALA A 85 9.90 -11.52 22.78
N VAL A 86 9.03 -10.52 22.95
CA VAL A 86 7.58 -10.61 22.63
C VAL A 86 7.29 -10.22 21.20
N GLU A 87 8.28 -9.68 20.47
CA GLU A 87 8.13 -9.38 19.05
C GLU A 87 7.76 -10.68 18.31
N PRO A 88 6.68 -10.68 17.53
CA PRO A 88 6.21 -11.91 16.91
C PRO A 88 7.33 -12.60 16.13
N LYS A 89 7.54 -13.90 16.34
CA LYS A 89 8.55 -14.71 15.59
C LYS A 89 8.41 -14.55 14.08
N ARG A 90 7.23 -14.22 13.61
CA ARG A 90 6.90 -13.91 12.21
C ARG A 90 7.57 -12.64 11.65
N LEU A 91 8.02 -11.73 12.52
CA LEU A 91 8.84 -10.59 12.13
C LEU A 91 10.33 -10.97 11.96
N HIS A 92 10.70 -12.16 12.44
CA HIS A 92 12.05 -12.72 12.37
C HIS A 92 12.20 -13.78 11.26
N PHE A 93 11.38 -13.72 10.22
CA PHE A 93 11.29 -14.77 9.20
C PHE A 93 12.54 -14.92 8.32
N GLU A 94 13.55 -14.08 8.46
CA GLU A 94 14.76 -14.09 7.67
C GLU A 94 16.01 -14.35 8.52
N LYS A 95 16.78 -15.37 8.12
CA LYS A 95 18.10 -15.68 8.70
C LYS A 95 19.14 -14.57 8.51
N ASP A 96 18.93 -13.70 7.52
CA ASP A 96 19.84 -12.65 7.09
C ASP A 96 19.20 -11.26 7.12
N ARG A 97 18.22 -11.07 8.00
CA ARG A 97 17.65 -9.74 8.18
C ARG A 97 18.75 -8.80 8.62
N PRO A 98 19.04 -7.71 7.88
CA PRO A 98 19.85 -6.66 8.46
C PRO A 98 19.21 -6.32 9.81
N ALA A 99 20.04 -6.35 10.85
CA ALA A 99 19.60 -5.98 12.19
C ALA A 99 18.65 -4.80 12.04
N LEU A 100 17.59 -4.75 12.86
CA LEU A 100 16.84 -3.50 13.01
C LEU A 100 17.81 -2.37 12.83
N PRO A 101 17.51 -1.27 12.13
CA PRO A 101 18.30 -0.07 12.27
C PRO A 101 18.22 0.45 13.72
N MET A 102 18.62 -0.42 14.62
CA MET A 102 19.10 -0.09 15.97
C MET A 102 20.44 0.61 15.84
N ASP A 103 21.02 0.56 14.63
CA ASP A 103 22.24 1.18 14.16
C ASP A 103 21.96 2.42 13.28
N GLU A 104 20.70 2.85 13.04
CA GLU A 104 20.49 4.22 12.63
C GLU A 104 21.16 5.08 13.70
N PRO A 105 22.01 6.04 13.28
CA PRO A 105 22.72 6.86 14.23
C PRO A 105 21.70 7.57 15.11
N PHE A 106 21.49 7.03 16.31
CA PHE A 106 20.86 7.79 17.39
C PHE A 106 21.63 9.10 17.49
N ASP A 107 20.92 10.17 17.76
CA ASP A 107 21.61 11.39 18.12
C ASP A 107 22.63 11.05 19.20
N LYS A 108 23.92 11.11 18.83
CA LYS A 108 25.03 10.75 19.74
C LYS A 108 25.07 11.65 20.98
N THR A 109 24.25 12.70 20.99
CA THR A 109 24.09 13.64 22.10
C THR A 109 23.00 13.19 23.07
N SER A 110 22.11 12.26 22.69
CA SER A 110 21.10 11.74 23.62
C SER A 110 21.73 10.75 24.62
N ASP A 111 21.28 10.81 25.87
CA ASP A 111 21.74 9.88 26.87
C ASP A 111 21.28 8.44 26.59
N ARG A 112 21.93 7.47 27.21
CA ARG A 112 21.67 6.05 27.01
C ARG A 112 20.22 5.66 27.32
N LEU A 113 19.60 6.28 28.31
CA LEU A 113 18.24 6.00 28.70
C LEU A 113 17.25 6.46 27.63
N GLN A 114 17.46 7.63 27.06
CA GLN A 114 16.63 8.15 25.95
C GLN A 114 16.72 7.24 24.73
N GLN A 115 17.92 6.78 24.37
CA GLN A 115 18.10 5.80 23.29
C GLN A 115 17.30 4.51 23.54
N LEU A 116 17.28 4.00 24.77
CA LEU A 116 16.52 2.80 25.12
C LEU A 116 15.00 3.01 25.02
N ARG A 117 14.51 4.19 25.39
CA ARG A 117 13.09 4.58 25.22
C ARG A 117 12.70 4.59 23.75
N GLU A 118 13.51 5.21 22.90
CA GLU A 118 13.28 5.25 21.45
C GLU A 118 13.31 3.87 20.81
N ILE A 119 14.25 3.01 21.21
CA ILE A 119 14.30 1.62 20.75
C ILE A 119 13.02 0.88 21.14
N TRP A 120 12.59 1.03 22.36
CA TRP A 120 11.37 0.39 22.87
C TRP A 120 10.14 0.88 22.06
N ALA A 121 10.01 2.19 21.88
CA ALA A 121 8.93 2.77 21.09
C ALA A 121 8.95 2.28 19.62
N LYS A 122 10.12 2.19 18.98
CA LYS A 122 10.26 1.63 17.63
C LYS A 122 9.83 0.16 17.56
N ILE A 123 10.15 -0.65 18.57
CA ILE A 123 9.71 -2.05 18.64
C ILE A 123 8.18 -2.15 18.71
N GLN A 124 7.53 -1.36 19.57
CA GLN A 124 6.08 -1.35 19.69
C GLN A 124 5.41 -0.85 18.39
N THR A 125 5.94 0.21 17.80
CA THR A 125 5.44 0.77 16.53
C THR A 125 5.54 -0.24 15.39
N ARG A 126 6.65 -0.95 15.29
CA ARG A 126 6.82 -2.02 14.27
C ARG A 126 5.77 -3.10 14.42
N LYS A 127 5.51 -3.52 15.66
CA LYS A 127 4.45 -4.49 15.93
C LYS A 127 3.09 -3.95 15.51
N ALA A 128 2.76 -2.71 15.86
CA ALA A 128 1.51 -2.06 15.49
C ALA A 128 1.35 -1.94 13.96
N ILE A 129 2.41 -1.56 13.25
CA ILE A 129 2.44 -1.52 11.78
C ILE A 129 2.15 -2.91 11.19
N TYR A 130 2.85 -3.95 11.68
CA TYR A 130 2.66 -5.29 11.18
C TYR A 130 1.23 -5.79 11.39
N ASP A 131 0.69 -5.61 12.59
CA ASP A 131 -0.67 -6.04 12.94
C ASP A 131 -1.73 -5.26 12.14
N ALA A 132 -1.51 -3.96 11.87
CA ALA A 132 -2.38 -3.14 11.05
C ALA A 132 -2.40 -3.60 9.57
N MET A 133 -1.24 -3.89 8.99
CA MET A 133 -1.15 -4.38 7.61
C MET A 133 -1.74 -5.79 7.48
N GLN A 134 -1.56 -6.65 8.48
CA GLN A 134 -2.21 -7.95 8.54
C GLN A 134 -3.74 -7.82 8.61
N THR A 135 -4.24 -6.94 9.45
CA THR A 135 -5.68 -6.67 9.60
C THR A 135 -6.27 -6.16 8.29
N MET A 136 -5.60 -5.23 7.62
CA MET A 136 -6.02 -4.70 6.32
C MET A 136 -6.12 -5.82 5.27
N GLU A 137 -5.09 -6.65 5.13
CA GLU A 137 -5.09 -7.75 4.16
C GLU A 137 -6.20 -8.76 4.47
N TYR A 138 -6.40 -9.07 5.75
CA TYR A 138 -7.46 -9.99 6.20
C TYR A 138 -8.86 -9.45 5.92
N GLN A 139 -9.11 -8.19 6.26
CA GLN A 139 -10.41 -7.54 6.05
C GLN A 139 -10.76 -7.43 4.56
N ILE A 140 -9.80 -7.12 3.69
CA ILE A 140 -10.02 -7.06 2.25
C ILE A 140 -10.47 -8.43 1.71
N ASN A 141 -9.88 -9.52 2.20
CA ASN A 141 -10.21 -10.88 1.72
C ASN A 141 -11.46 -11.47 2.38
N SER A 142 -11.81 -11.05 3.58
CA SER A 142 -13.01 -11.55 4.31
C SER A 142 -14.26 -10.72 4.04
N ASN A 143 -14.12 -9.44 3.71
CA ASN A 143 -15.25 -8.57 3.42
C ASN A 143 -15.82 -8.87 2.02
N ARG A 144 -17.14 -8.70 1.91
CA ARG A 144 -17.84 -8.79 0.63
C ARG A 144 -18.58 -7.49 0.35
N VAL A 145 -18.59 -7.11 -0.92
CA VAL A 145 -19.42 -6.01 -1.41
C VAL A 145 -20.88 -6.45 -1.52
N SER A 146 -21.80 -5.52 -1.74
CA SER A 146 -23.25 -5.77 -1.75
C SER A 146 -23.68 -6.88 -2.73
N ASN A 147 -22.94 -7.09 -3.82
CA ASN A 147 -23.18 -8.16 -4.79
C ASN A 147 -22.50 -9.50 -4.44
N GLY A 148 -21.93 -9.63 -3.24
CA GLY A 148 -21.29 -10.85 -2.76
C GLY A 148 -19.85 -11.09 -3.23
N GLN A 149 -19.26 -10.21 -4.03
CA GLN A 149 -17.89 -10.32 -4.50
C GLN A 149 -16.88 -9.78 -3.47
N THR A 150 -15.64 -10.23 -3.56
CA THR A 150 -14.52 -9.62 -2.85
C THR A 150 -14.15 -8.30 -3.53
N PRO A 151 -13.89 -7.21 -2.77
CA PRO A 151 -13.51 -5.93 -3.36
C PRO A 151 -12.25 -6.03 -4.21
N PHE A 152 -12.29 -5.48 -5.41
CA PHE A 152 -11.12 -5.37 -6.29
C PHE A 152 -10.23 -4.21 -5.82
N VAL A 153 -9.23 -4.51 -5.02
CA VAL A 153 -8.37 -3.50 -4.39
C VAL A 153 -6.93 -3.66 -4.87
N THR A 154 -6.32 -2.53 -5.15
CA THR A 154 -4.88 -2.41 -5.42
C THR A 154 -4.23 -1.52 -4.36
N VAL A 155 -3.06 -1.90 -3.89
CA VAL A 155 -2.22 -1.11 -2.99
C VAL A 155 -0.91 -0.82 -3.70
N GLY A 156 -0.68 0.46 -4.02
CA GLY A 156 0.56 0.95 -4.62
C GLY A 156 1.46 1.57 -3.56
N PHE A 157 2.75 1.20 -3.55
CA PHE A 157 3.74 1.64 -2.58
C PHE A 157 5.17 1.50 -3.12
N GLY A 158 6.18 1.86 -2.33
CA GLY A 158 7.59 1.66 -2.66
C GLY A 158 8.44 2.92 -2.72
N LEU A 159 7.85 4.12 -2.56
CA LEU A 159 8.55 5.39 -2.72
C LEU A 159 8.93 6.07 -1.40
N GLY A 160 8.27 5.73 -0.30
CA GLY A 160 8.59 6.30 1.01
C GLY A 160 9.93 5.80 1.53
N THR A 161 10.82 6.72 1.95
CA THR A 161 12.19 6.41 2.39
C THR A 161 12.42 6.64 3.89
N ASP A 162 11.47 7.29 4.57
CA ASP A 162 11.54 7.41 6.02
C ASP A 162 11.32 6.07 6.73
N TRP A 163 11.71 6.00 8.00
CA TRP A 163 11.65 4.75 8.76
C TRP A 163 10.24 4.14 8.82
N PHE A 164 9.20 4.98 8.99
CA PHE A 164 7.83 4.48 9.11
C PHE A 164 7.34 3.90 7.78
N ALA A 165 7.55 4.61 6.68
CA ALA A 165 7.17 4.16 5.34
C ALA A 165 7.92 2.86 4.97
N ARG A 166 9.21 2.74 5.31
CA ARG A 166 10.01 1.53 5.09
C ARG A 166 9.46 0.34 5.89
N GLU A 167 9.11 0.53 7.17
CA GLU A 167 8.52 -0.53 7.99
C GLU A 167 7.13 -0.95 7.50
N ILE A 168 6.33 -0.03 6.95
CA ILE A 168 5.04 -0.34 6.32
C ILE A 168 5.25 -1.20 5.07
N GLN A 169 6.18 -0.83 4.19
CA GLN A 169 6.53 -1.62 3.00
C GLN A 169 6.96 -3.04 3.41
N ARG A 170 7.84 -3.14 4.41
CA ARG A 170 8.30 -4.42 4.97
C ARG A 170 7.14 -5.25 5.51
N ALA A 171 6.26 -4.65 6.29
CA ALA A 171 5.10 -5.33 6.87
C ALA A 171 4.14 -5.85 5.80
N ILE A 172 3.89 -5.09 4.73
CA ILE A 172 3.08 -5.53 3.59
C ILE A 172 3.69 -6.80 2.96
N PHE A 173 4.99 -6.80 2.69
CA PHE A 173 5.66 -7.96 2.11
C PHE A 173 5.66 -9.18 3.03
N LEU A 174 5.99 -9.00 4.31
CA LEU A 174 6.04 -10.10 5.28
C LEU A 174 4.67 -10.73 5.50
N ASN A 175 3.60 -9.93 5.57
CA ASN A 175 2.24 -10.44 5.66
C ASN A 175 1.87 -11.25 4.41
N ARG A 176 2.18 -10.73 3.21
CA ARG A 176 1.93 -11.44 1.96
C ARG A 176 2.72 -12.75 1.88
N ILE A 177 4.01 -12.76 2.23
CA ILE A 177 4.84 -13.98 2.25
C ILE A 177 4.25 -15.00 3.21
N ARG A 178 3.84 -14.57 4.39
CA ARG A 178 3.21 -15.46 5.37
C ARG A 178 1.90 -16.07 4.85
N GLY A 179 1.08 -15.28 4.19
CA GLY A 179 -0.26 -15.69 3.75
C GLY A 179 -1.30 -15.65 4.86
N LEU A 180 -2.55 -15.92 4.48
CA LEU A 180 -3.73 -15.83 5.34
C LEU A 180 -3.99 -17.13 6.11
N GLY A 181 -4.38 -16.97 7.37
CA GLY A 181 -4.81 -18.07 8.22
C GLY A 181 -3.68 -19.01 8.66
N SER A 182 -4.05 -20.12 9.27
CA SER A 182 -3.14 -21.18 9.72
C SER A 182 -2.53 -21.98 8.58
N GLU A 183 -3.23 -22.06 7.46
CA GLU A 183 -2.81 -22.81 6.27
C GLU A 183 -2.00 -21.97 5.29
N HIS A 184 -1.71 -20.71 5.64
CA HIS A 184 -0.88 -19.81 4.85
C HIS A 184 -1.36 -19.60 3.40
N HIS A 185 -2.69 -19.51 3.21
CA HIS A 185 -3.24 -19.26 1.87
C HIS A 185 -2.74 -17.95 1.27
N THR A 186 -2.49 -17.99 -0.03
CA THR A 186 -2.13 -16.76 -0.76
C THR A 186 -3.33 -15.82 -0.82
N ALA A 187 -3.17 -14.60 -0.33
CA ALA A 187 -4.19 -13.56 -0.44
C ALA A 187 -4.41 -13.18 -1.91
N ILE A 188 -5.66 -13.19 -2.36
CA ILE A 188 -6.01 -12.76 -3.73
C ILE A 188 -5.94 -11.23 -3.83
N PHE A 189 -6.42 -10.54 -2.80
CA PHE A 189 -6.42 -9.08 -2.67
C PHE A 189 -5.74 -8.64 -1.35
N PRO A 190 -5.25 -7.41 -1.30
CA PRO A 190 -5.08 -6.46 -2.40
C PRO A 190 -4.08 -6.93 -3.45
N LYS A 191 -4.24 -6.49 -4.68
CA LYS A 191 -3.14 -6.56 -5.64
C LYS A 191 -2.06 -5.60 -5.18
N LEU A 192 -0.86 -6.09 -5.00
CA LEU A 192 0.29 -5.29 -4.57
C LEU A 192 1.02 -4.77 -5.80
N VAL A 193 1.29 -3.47 -5.84
CA VAL A 193 2.05 -2.83 -6.90
C VAL A 193 3.22 -2.09 -6.28
N PHE A 194 4.43 -2.57 -6.54
CA PHE A 194 5.66 -1.99 -6.04
C PHE A 194 6.30 -1.11 -7.11
N THR A 195 6.55 0.15 -6.75
CA THR A 195 7.15 1.11 -7.65
C THR A 195 8.66 1.10 -7.51
N ILE A 196 9.37 0.86 -8.63
CA ILE A 196 10.82 1.01 -8.70
C ILE A 196 11.15 2.40 -9.25
N LYS A 197 12.09 3.09 -8.58
CA LYS A 197 12.57 4.42 -8.95
C LYS A 197 14.07 4.53 -8.68
N HIS A 198 14.81 5.10 -9.62
CA HIS A 198 16.23 5.44 -9.42
C HIS A 198 16.42 6.42 -8.26
N GLY A 199 17.45 6.19 -7.46
CA GLY A 199 17.72 6.98 -6.24
C GLY A 199 16.82 6.66 -5.05
N VAL A 200 15.90 5.68 -5.18
CA VAL A 200 15.02 5.24 -4.08
C VAL A 200 15.22 3.76 -3.77
N ASN A 201 15.11 2.88 -4.78
CA ASN A 201 15.17 1.43 -4.58
C ASN A 201 15.65 0.66 -5.83
N ALA A 202 16.03 1.33 -6.91
CA ALA A 202 16.40 0.67 -8.16
C ALA A 202 17.81 0.05 -8.09
N ASP A 203 18.76 0.77 -7.52
CA ASP A 203 20.18 0.47 -7.61
C ASP A 203 20.78 0.07 -6.26
N PRO A 204 21.85 -0.76 -6.24
CA PRO A 204 22.61 -1.01 -5.02
C PRO A 204 23.11 0.31 -4.41
N GLY A 205 22.81 0.54 -3.14
CA GLY A 205 23.13 1.78 -2.44
C GLY A 205 21.96 2.75 -2.30
N ASP A 206 20.87 2.52 -3.02
CA ASP A 206 19.62 3.26 -2.79
C ASP A 206 19.05 2.95 -1.39
N PRO A 207 18.39 3.91 -0.75
CA PRO A 207 17.91 3.76 0.64
C PRO A 207 16.93 2.59 0.85
N ASN A 208 16.19 2.20 -0.17
CA ASN A 208 15.21 1.12 -0.11
C ASN A 208 15.60 -0.10 -1.00
N TYR A 209 16.89 -0.26 -1.34
CA TYR A 209 17.32 -1.39 -2.16
C TYR A 209 17.02 -2.74 -1.51
N ASP A 210 17.16 -2.85 -0.18
CA ASP A 210 16.81 -4.02 0.61
C ASP A 210 15.32 -4.39 0.47
N LEU A 211 14.45 -3.39 0.41
CA LEU A 211 13.01 -3.59 0.20
C LEU A 211 12.69 -4.08 -1.22
N LYS A 212 13.47 -3.67 -2.23
CA LYS A 212 13.37 -4.28 -3.57
C LYS A 212 13.73 -5.77 -3.53
N GLN A 213 14.77 -6.15 -2.82
CA GLN A 213 15.14 -7.57 -2.67
C GLN A 213 14.00 -8.36 -2.00
N LEU A 214 13.41 -7.81 -0.94
CA LEU A 214 12.27 -8.41 -0.27
C LEU A 214 11.02 -8.49 -1.18
N ALA A 215 10.80 -7.48 -2.03
CA ALA A 215 9.73 -7.47 -3.03
C ALA A 215 9.89 -8.62 -4.03
N LEU A 216 11.10 -8.84 -4.52
CA LEU A 216 11.42 -9.94 -5.44
C LEU A 216 11.22 -11.30 -4.76
N GLU A 217 11.66 -11.44 -3.51
CA GLU A 217 11.42 -12.66 -2.73
C GLU A 217 9.91 -12.91 -2.55
N CYS A 218 9.16 -11.88 -2.20
CA CYS A 218 7.70 -11.98 -2.09
C CYS A 218 7.06 -12.41 -3.42
N ALA A 219 7.49 -11.84 -4.54
CA ALA A 219 6.97 -12.17 -5.86
C ALA A 219 7.22 -13.63 -6.24
N THR A 220 8.40 -14.19 -5.93
CA THR A 220 8.71 -15.60 -6.20
C THR A 220 7.85 -16.57 -5.37
N LYS A 221 7.44 -16.17 -4.16
CA LYS A 221 6.65 -17.01 -3.26
C LYS A 221 5.13 -16.87 -3.47
N ARG A 222 4.67 -15.67 -3.86
CA ARG A 222 3.25 -15.31 -3.85
C ARG A 222 2.75 -14.66 -5.14
N MET A 223 3.57 -14.59 -6.19
CA MET A 223 3.28 -13.95 -7.47
C MET A 223 2.98 -12.44 -7.38
N TYR A 224 3.15 -11.84 -6.23
CA TYR A 224 3.02 -10.40 -5.96
C TYR A 224 4.22 -9.92 -5.14
N PRO A 225 4.63 -8.66 -5.28
CA PRO A 225 3.99 -7.56 -6.00
C PRO A 225 4.23 -7.61 -7.51
N ASP A 226 3.35 -6.93 -8.28
CA ASP A 226 3.70 -6.48 -9.61
C ASP A 226 4.63 -5.28 -9.50
N VAL A 227 5.55 -5.18 -10.43
CA VAL A 227 6.55 -4.12 -10.46
C VAL A 227 6.22 -3.12 -11.55
N ILE A 228 6.26 -1.83 -11.22
CA ILE A 228 6.17 -0.74 -12.17
C ILE A 228 7.40 0.17 -12.05
N PHE A 229 7.82 0.75 -13.18
CA PHE A 229 8.96 1.65 -13.23
C PHE A 229 8.46 3.10 -13.28
N TYR A 230 8.84 3.87 -12.28
CA TYR A 230 8.42 5.26 -12.10
C TYR A 230 8.67 6.11 -13.35
N GLU A 231 9.89 6.05 -13.88
CA GLU A 231 10.33 6.86 -15.01
C GLU A 231 9.53 6.53 -16.30
N ASN A 232 9.22 5.24 -16.50
CA ASN A 232 8.42 4.81 -17.64
C ASN A 232 6.98 5.32 -17.57
N ILE A 233 6.38 5.27 -16.38
CA ILE A 233 5.04 5.81 -16.17
C ILE A 233 5.02 7.32 -16.41
N VAL A 234 5.97 8.06 -15.83
CA VAL A 234 6.07 9.51 -16.05
C VAL A 234 6.28 9.85 -17.53
N LYS A 235 7.12 9.09 -18.24
CA LYS A 235 7.36 9.29 -19.66
C LYS A 235 6.07 9.08 -20.50
N ILE A 236 5.27 8.09 -20.15
CA ILE A 236 4.05 7.74 -20.92
C ILE A 236 2.89 8.67 -20.57
N THR A 237 2.71 8.98 -19.28
CA THR A 237 1.51 9.67 -18.79
C THR A 237 1.73 11.14 -18.39
N GLY A 238 2.99 11.58 -18.33
CA GLY A 238 3.37 12.94 -17.92
C GLY A 238 3.42 13.17 -16.41
N SER A 239 2.96 12.18 -15.60
CA SER A 239 3.08 12.20 -14.14
C SER A 239 3.03 10.77 -13.61
N PHE A 240 3.57 10.55 -12.40
CA PHE A 240 3.50 9.24 -11.77
C PHE A 240 2.09 8.95 -11.26
N LYS A 241 1.58 7.77 -11.58
CA LYS A 241 0.35 7.20 -11.03
C LYS A 241 0.46 5.69 -10.88
N ALA A 242 -0.09 5.17 -9.79
CA ALA A 242 -0.27 3.73 -9.68
C ALA A 242 -1.42 3.26 -10.60
N PRO A 243 -1.33 2.05 -11.16
CA PRO A 243 -2.43 1.48 -11.90
C PRO A 243 -3.63 1.21 -11.00
N MET A 244 -4.82 1.32 -11.57
CA MET A 244 -6.06 0.94 -10.90
C MET A 244 -6.43 -0.50 -11.25
N GLY A 245 -6.87 -1.27 -10.25
CA GLY A 245 -7.44 -2.59 -10.43
C GLY A 245 -6.64 -3.49 -11.38
N CYS A 246 -7.11 -3.63 -12.61
CA CYS A 246 -6.53 -4.50 -13.64
C CYS A 246 -5.42 -3.85 -14.47
N ARG A 247 -4.64 -2.91 -13.93
CA ARG A 247 -3.54 -2.18 -14.60
C ARG A 247 -4.00 -1.06 -15.55
N SER A 248 -5.19 -0.54 -15.33
CA SER A 248 -5.62 0.67 -16.04
C SER A 248 -4.90 1.88 -15.49
N PHE A 249 -4.32 2.68 -16.36
CA PHE A 249 -3.77 3.98 -16.02
C PHE A 249 -4.73 5.08 -16.43
N LEU A 250 -4.99 6.00 -15.52
CA LEU A 250 -5.68 7.23 -15.89
C LEU A 250 -4.71 8.10 -16.69
N THR A 251 -4.84 8.08 -18.01
CA THR A 251 -4.09 8.98 -18.88
C THR A 251 -4.58 10.40 -18.71
N PRO A 252 -3.73 11.42 -19.04
CA PRO A 252 -4.21 12.77 -19.14
C PRO A 252 -5.42 12.85 -20.04
N ASP A 253 -6.36 13.69 -19.64
CA ASP A 253 -7.48 14.00 -20.48
C ASP A 253 -7.00 14.57 -21.82
N ARG A 254 -7.24 13.85 -22.90
CA ARG A 254 -6.87 14.27 -24.27
C ARG A 254 -8.05 14.88 -25.02
N SER A 255 -9.24 14.83 -24.47
CA SER A 255 -10.49 15.18 -25.13
C SER A 255 -10.95 16.61 -24.91
N TYR A 256 -10.06 17.52 -24.52
CA TYR A 256 -10.41 18.93 -24.33
C TYR A 256 -10.85 19.63 -25.63
N VAL A 257 -10.69 18.99 -26.77
CA VAL A 257 -11.01 19.60 -28.08
C VAL A 257 -12.46 19.35 -28.54
N LYS A 258 -13.11 18.27 -28.10
CA LYS A 258 -14.50 17.96 -28.54
C LYS A 258 -15.23 17.15 -27.48
N GLY A 259 -15.91 17.75 -26.56
CA GLY A 259 -16.81 16.92 -26.00
C GLY A 259 -17.29 17.03 -24.59
N ASN A 260 -17.81 15.96 -24.14
CA ASN A 260 -18.53 15.77 -22.91
C ASN A 260 -17.81 16.21 -21.64
N LEU A 261 -16.47 16.30 -21.68
CA LEU A 261 -15.66 16.70 -20.53
C LEU A 261 -15.69 18.22 -20.29
N ALA A 262 -15.86 19.03 -21.34
CA ALA A 262 -16.03 20.48 -21.20
C ALA A 262 -17.31 20.85 -20.42
N ASN A 263 -18.29 19.93 -20.39
CA ASN A 263 -19.55 20.12 -19.66
C ASN A 263 -19.48 19.60 -18.21
N ALA A 264 -18.38 18.97 -17.79
CA ALA A 264 -18.24 18.54 -16.41
C ALA A 264 -18.11 19.74 -15.46
N GLY A 265 -18.88 19.75 -14.38
CA GLY A 265 -18.90 20.87 -13.42
C GLY A 265 -17.55 21.19 -12.77
N ASN A 266 -16.59 20.28 -12.86
CA ASN A 266 -15.22 20.42 -12.38
C ASN A 266 -14.19 20.58 -13.51
N TYR A 267 -14.63 20.79 -14.76
CA TYR A 267 -13.74 21.03 -15.89
C TYR A 267 -13.13 22.45 -15.80
N ARG A 268 -11.83 22.51 -16.08
CA ARG A 268 -11.09 23.76 -16.27
C ARG A 268 -10.30 23.68 -17.57
N GLU A 269 -10.49 24.63 -18.45
CA GLU A 269 -9.81 24.68 -19.73
C GLU A 269 -8.29 24.75 -19.54
N GLY A 270 -7.55 23.95 -20.30
CA GLY A 270 -6.08 23.87 -20.21
C GLY A 270 -5.53 23.07 -19.02
N GLU A 271 -6.35 22.71 -18.05
CA GLU A 271 -5.94 21.90 -16.90
C GLU A 271 -6.11 20.40 -17.18
N ARG A 272 -4.99 19.66 -17.22
CA ARG A 272 -5.00 18.21 -17.38
C ARG A 272 -5.33 17.55 -16.04
N LYS A 273 -6.47 16.87 -15.95
CA LYS A 273 -6.86 16.16 -14.74
C LYS A 273 -6.40 14.71 -14.75
N TYR A 274 -5.74 14.32 -13.67
CA TYR A 274 -5.29 12.96 -13.43
C TYR A 274 -6.03 12.29 -12.26
N TYR A 275 -6.79 13.03 -11.48
CA TYR A 275 -7.50 12.59 -10.29
C TYR A 275 -9.02 12.79 -10.44
N GLY A 276 -9.77 12.15 -9.55
CA GLY A 276 -11.23 12.30 -9.52
C GLY A 276 -11.93 11.59 -10.68
N ARG A 277 -11.29 10.58 -11.27
CA ARG A 277 -11.86 9.70 -12.29
C ARG A 277 -11.94 8.27 -11.76
N PHE A 278 -12.81 7.46 -12.31
CA PHE A 278 -13.05 6.08 -11.90
C PHE A 278 -13.29 5.18 -13.11
N ASN A 279 -13.20 3.86 -12.92
CA ASN A 279 -13.60 2.89 -13.93
C ASN A 279 -15.13 2.82 -14.00
N GLN A 280 -15.70 3.23 -15.10
CA GLN A 280 -17.14 3.18 -15.31
C GLN A 280 -17.62 1.80 -15.72
N GLY A 281 -16.83 1.08 -16.51
CA GLY A 281 -17.17 -0.22 -17.00
C GLY A 281 -16.04 -0.86 -17.80
N VAL A 282 -16.25 -2.11 -18.17
CA VAL A 282 -15.36 -2.87 -19.07
C VAL A 282 -16.16 -3.25 -20.29
N VAL A 283 -15.61 -2.94 -21.47
CA VAL A 283 -16.14 -3.42 -22.75
C VAL A 283 -15.23 -4.54 -23.24
N THR A 284 -15.82 -5.68 -23.52
CA THR A 284 -15.09 -6.85 -23.99
C THR A 284 -15.45 -7.16 -25.43
N VAL A 285 -14.46 -7.23 -26.29
CA VAL A 285 -14.62 -7.69 -27.67
C VAL A 285 -14.28 -9.17 -27.72
N ASN A 286 -15.25 -10.00 -28.16
CA ASN A 286 -15.06 -11.43 -28.30
C ASN A 286 -14.37 -11.77 -29.64
N LEU A 287 -13.03 -11.79 -29.61
CA LEU A 287 -12.23 -12.10 -30.80
C LEU A 287 -12.44 -13.53 -31.34
N VAL A 288 -12.85 -14.47 -30.47
CA VAL A 288 -13.15 -15.83 -30.85
C VAL A 288 -14.41 -15.87 -31.73
N ASP A 289 -15.48 -15.17 -31.31
CA ASP A 289 -16.70 -15.03 -32.10
C ASP A 289 -16.43 -14.36 -33.46
N ILE A 290 -15.64 -13.29 -33.49
CA ILE A 290 -15.25 -12.60 -34.70
C ILE A 290 -14.47 -13.55 -35.65
N GLY A 291 -13.48 -14.26 -35.10
CA GLY A 291 -12.66 -15.21 -35.88
C GLY A 291 -13.47 -16.35 -36.46
N LEU A 292 -14.37 -16.93 -35.70
CA LEU A 292 -15.27 -17.98 -36.17
C LEU A 292 -16.25 -17.46 -37.22
N SER A 293 -16.80 -16.27 -37.03
CA SER A 293 -17.74 -15.62 -37.96
C SER A 293 -17.07 -15.22 -39.26
N ALA A 294 -15.79 -14.86 -39.22
CA ALA A 294 -14.99 -14.50 -40.40
C ALA A 294 -14.62 -15.70 -41.29
N ARG A 295 -14.76 -16.95 -40.81
CA ARG A 295 -14.54 -18.20 -41.61
C ARG A 295 -13.20 -18.22 -42.33
N LYS A 296 -12.09 -17.84 -41.69
CA LYS A 296 -10.72 -17.77 -42.24
C LYS A 296 -10.48 -16.60 -43.23
N ASP A 297 -11.42 -15.69 -43.38
CA ASP A 297 -11.25 -14.48 -44.18
C ASP A 297 -10.79 -13.32 -43.28
N MET A 298 -9.57 -12.84 -43.51
CA MET A 298 -9.00 -11.75 -42.69
C MET A 298 -9.65 -10.39 -42.99
N ASN A 299 -10.12 -10.15 -44.21
CA ASN A 299 -10.82 -8.90 -44.49
C ASN A 299 -12.16 -8.89 -43.79
N ARG A 300 -12.88 -10.01 -43.86
CA ARG A 300 -14.14 -10.17 -43.11
C ARG A 300 -13.95 -10.13 -41.59
N PHE A 301 -12.81 -10.60 -41.07
CA PHE A 301 -12.47 -10.48 -39.65
C PHE A 301 -12.42 -9.02 -39.24
N TRP A 302 -11.72 -8.18 -39.97
CA TRP A 302 -11.59 -6.77 -39.66
C TRP A 302 -12.89 -5.99 -39.83
N GLU A 303 -13.68 -6.30 -40.85
CA GLU A 303 -15.02 -5.73 -41.02
C GLU A 303 -15.89 -6.01 -39.80
N ILE A 304 -15.96 -7.27 -39.35
CA ILE A 304 -16.76 -7.64 -38.18
C ILE A 304 -16.20 -7.00 -36.88
N PHE A 305 -14.86 -6.90 -36.79
CA PHE A 305 -14.22 -6.25 -35.64
C PHE A 305 -14.61 -4.77 -35.53
N ASP A 306 -14.64 -4.07 -36.65
CA ASP A 306 -15.00 -2.65 -36.68
C ASP A 306 -16.53 -2.41 -36.51
N GLU A 307 -17.36 -3.40 -36.83
CA GLU A 307 -18.81 -3.37 -36.62
C GLU A 307 -19.23 -3.57 -35.17
N ARG A 308 -18.39 -4.25 -34.32
CA ARG A 308 -18.70 -4.62 -32.93
C ARG A 308 -18.26 -3.57 -31.95
#